data_21d137a32067cbe94665dfeec3c2e06d
#
_entry.id   21d137a32067cbe94665dfeec3c2e06d
#
_cell.length_a   1.000
_cell.length_b   1.000
_cell.length_c   1.000
_cell.angle_alpha   90.00
_cell.angle_beta   90.00
_cell.angle_gamma   90.00
#
_symmetry.space_group_name_H-M   'P 1'
#
loop_
_entity.id
_entity.type
_entity.pdbx_description
1 polymer ?
#
loop_
_entity_poly.entity_id
_entity_poly.type
_entity_poly.pdbx_seq_one_letter_code
_entity_poly.pdbx_strand_id
1 'polypeptide(L)'
;MKISTAAREYLIEIEVRKFTPKTIRSYRNNLNLFLRYCETEAQITDVDEITLATIRQFTSYLSSRGKKGSYINGLLRVAKVFIQYCYDEGYGGFNTRKNFKWCRQDKAVIMAFKPEDVRRMVKS
;
A
#
# COMPACT_ATOMS: atom_id res chain seq x y z
N MET A 1 2.87 -18.95 5.14
CA MET A 1 1.81 -18.48 6.06
C MET A 1 0.66 -17.89 5.26
N LYS A 2 -0.55 -18.20 5.64
CA LYS A 2 -1.72 -17.64 4.95
C LYS A 2 -1.77 -16.13 5.14
N ILE A 3 -2.16 -15.44 4.10
CA ILE A 3 -2.20 -13.99 4.15
C ILE A 3 -3.18 -13.48 5.21
N SER A 4 -4.30 -14.16 5.40
CA SER A 4 -5.26 -13.77 6.42
C SER A 4 -4.71 -13.94 7.83
N THR A 5 -3.92 -14.98 8.05
CA THR A 5 -3.27 -15.21 9.34
C THR A 5 -2.22 -14.13 9.61
N ALA A 6 -1.43 -13.81 8.58
CA ALA A 6 -0.41 -12.77 8.71
C ALA A 6 -1.05 -11.41 9.02
N ALA A 7 -2.19 -11.12 8.40
CA ALA A 7 -2.90 -9.87 8.64
C ALA A 7 -3.37 -9.78 10.08
N ARG A 8 -3.87 -10.89 10.63
CA ARG A 8 -4.30 -10.92 12.03
C ARG A 8 -3.12 -10.62 12.95
N GLU A 9 -1.97 -11.24 12.66
CA GLU A 9 -0.76 -11.00 13.47
C GLU A 9 -0.33 -9.55 13.38
N TYR A 10 -0.41 -8.95 12.20
CA TYR A 10 -0.03 -7.56 12.04
C TYR A 10 -0.95 -6.63 12.84
N LEU A 11 -2.26 -6.90 12.83
CA LEU A 11 -3.20 -6.07 13.59
C LEU A 11 -2.93 -6.17 15.08
N ILE A 12 -2.55 -7.35 15.57
CA ILE A 12 -2.16 -7.49 16.98
C ILE A 12 -0.89 -6.68 17.24
N GLU A 13 0.05 -6.70 16.30
CA GLU A 13 1.30 -5.97 16.46
C GLU A 13 1.06 -4.47 16.64
N ILE A 14 0.17 -3.87 15.84
CA ILE A 14 -0.08 -2.44 15.96
C ILE A 14 -0.85 -2.10 17.24
N GLU A 15 -1.63 -3.04 17.76
CA GLU A 15 -2.26 -2.85 19.08
C GLU A 15 -1.20 -2.85 20.18
N VAL A 16 -0.24 -3.76 20.08
CA VAL A 16 0.86 -3.83 21.03
C VAL A 16 1.70 -2.55 21.00
N ARG A 17 1.86 -1.99 19.80
CA ARG A 17 2.60 -0.72 19.65
C ARG A 17 1.78 0.48 20.09
N LYS A 18 0.56 0.24 20.56
CA LYS A 18 -0.31 1.29 21.09
C LYS A 18 -0.68 2.36 20.08
N PHE A 19 -0.90 1.94 18.83
CA PHE A 19 -1.50 2.83 17.84
C PHE A 19 -2.88 3.24 18.35
N THR A 20 -3.32 4.44 17.99
CA THR A 20 -4.63 4.91 18.44
C THR A 20 -5.74 4.05 17.82
N PRO A 21 -6.90 3.94 18.51
CA PRO A 21 -8.02 3.16 17.95
C PRO A 21 -8.43 3.63 16.56
N LYS A 22 -8.37 4.94 16.31
CA LYS A 22 -8.71 5.48 15.00
C LYS A 22 -7.74 5.00 13.94
N THR A 23 -6.46 5.00 14.25
CA THR A 23 -5.43 4.54 13.32
C THR A 23 -5.57 3.05 13.04
N ILE A 24 -5.83 2.26 14.10
CA ILE A 24 -5.99 0.82 13.95
C ILE A 24 -7.19 0.52 13.06
N ARG A 25 -8.29 1.25 13.23
CA ARG A 25 -9.48 1.06 12.41
C ARG A 25 -9.18 1.37 10.95
N SER A 26 -8.46 2.46 10.70
CA SER A 26 -8.09 2.84 9.34
C SER A 26 -7.19 1.78 8.69
N TYR A 27 -6.21 1.30 9.42
CA TYR A 27 -5.32 0.26 8.91
C TYR A 27 -6.09 -1.02 8.62
N ARG A 28 -6.99 -1.41 9.55
CA ARG A 28 -7.78 -2.62 9.35
C ARG A 28 -8.63 -2.52 8.10
N ASN A 29 -9.31 -1.39 7.90
CA ASN A 29 -10.18 -1.21 6.75
C ASN A 29 -9.40 -1.25 5.45
N ASN A 30 -8.27 -0.54 5.40
CA ASN A 30 -7.46 -0.49 4.20
C ASN A 30 -6.78 -1.82 3.91
N LEU A 31 -6.32 -2.48 4.96
CA LEU A 31 -5.70 -3.79 4.80
C LEU A 31 -6.72 -4.81 4.30
N ASN A 32 -7.95 -4.76 4.80
CA ASN A 32 -8.99 -5.68 4.33
C ASN A 32 -9.28 -5.51 2.84
N LEU A 33 -9.22 -4.29 2.33
CA LEU A 33 -9.39 -4.06 0.91
C LEU A 33 -8.29 -4.73 0.10
N PHE A 34 -7.06 -4.62 0.55
CA PHE A 34 -5.94 -5.27 -0.11
C PHE A 34 -6.06 -6.79 -0.05
N LEU A 35 -6.43 -7.31 1.13
CA LEU A 35 -6.59 -8.75 1.30
C LEU A 35 -7.68 -9.31 0.39
N ARG A 36 -8.80 -8.59 0.31
CA ARG A 36 -9.89 -9.02 -0.56
C ARG A 36 -9.44 -9.06 -2.01
N TYR A 37 -8.69 -8.04 -2.44
CA TYR A 37 -8.16 -8.03 -3.78
C TYR A 37 -7.27 -9.26 -4.01
N CYS A 38 -6.38 -9.55 -3.07
CA CYS A 38 -5.48 -10.70 -3.20
C CYS A 38 -6.26 -12.00 -3.34
N GLU A 39 -7.29 -12.17 -2.52
CA GLU A 39 -8.03 -13.43 -2.51
C GLU A 39 -8.95 -13.58 -3.71
N THR A 40 -9.60 -12.50 -4.14
CA THR A 40 -10.61 -12.61 -5.20
C THR A 40 -10.08 -12.34 -6.58
N GLU A 41 -9.18 -11.37 -6.74
CA GLU A 41 -8.69 -10.98 -8.06
C GLU A 41 -7.35 -11.61 -8.39
N ALA A 42 -6.42 -11.61 -7.45
CA ALA A 42 -5.08 -12.15 -7.69
C ALA A 42 -4.98 -13.62 -7.32
N GLN A 43 -6.00 -14.15 -6.62
CA GLN A 43 -6.03 -15.55 -6.18
C GLN A 43 -4.80 -15.93 -5.37
N ILE A 44 -4.40 -15.02 -4.50
CA ILE A 44 -3.28 -15.20 -3.60
C ILE A 44 -3.82 -15.61 -2.23
N THR A 45 -3.32 -16.71 -1.69
CA THR A 45 -3.71 -17.15 -0.37
C THR A 45 -2.54 -17.15 0.62
N ASP A 46 -1.31 -17.16 0.11
CA ASP A 46 -0.11 -17.21 0.94
C ASP A 46 0.73 -15.96 0.75
N VAL A 47 1.33 -15.49 1.85
CA VAL A 47 2.16 -14.29 1.83
C VAL A 47 3.32 -14.42 0.84
N ASP A 48 3.85 -15.63 0.67
CA ASP A 48 4.96 -15.88 -0.25
C ASP A 48 4.60 -15.56 -1.70
N GLU A 49 3.31 -15.52 -2.02
CA GLU A 49 2.87 -15.25 -3.38
C GLU A 49 2.79 -13.76 -3.70
N ILE A 50 2.95 -12.91 -2.68
CA ILE A 50 2.89 -11.46 -2.90
C ILE A 50 4.22 -10.98 -3.46
N THR A 51 4.16 -10.29 -4.61
CA THR A 51 5.35 -9.77 -5.26
C THR A 51 5.12 -8.32 -5.65
N LEU A 52 6.17 -7.68 -6.19
CA LEU A 52 6.03 -6.32 -6.71
C LEU A 52 5.00 -6.27 -7.82
N ALA A 53 4.89 -7.34 -8.61
CA ALA A 53 3.86 -7.42 -9.64
C ALA A 53 2.47 -7.35 -9.05
N THR A 54 2.26 -7.96 -7.86
CA THR A 54 0.99 -7.88 -7.16
C THR A 54 0.62 -6.43 -6.88
N ILE A 55 1.59 -5.64 -6.45
CA ILE A 55 1.37 -4.22 -6.16
C ILE A 55 0.99 -3.46 -7.42
N ARG A 56 1.69 -3.72 -8.52
CA ARG A 56 1.37 -3.06 -9.80
C ARG A 56 -0.04 -3.42 -10.27
N GLN A 57 -0.41 -4.68 -10.12
CA GLN A 57 -1.73 -5.15 -10.55
C GLN A 57 -2.84 -4.57 -9.66
N PHE A 58 -2.58 -4.46 -8.36
CA PHE A 58 -3.53 -3.84 -7.44
C PHE A 58 -3.73 -2.37 -7.81
N THR A 59 -2.64 -1.66 -8.11
CA THR A 59 -2.70 -0.26 -8.53
C THR A 59 -3.53 -0.13 -9.80
N SER A 60 -3.27 -0.98 -10.79
CA SER A 60 -4.00 -0.96 -12.05
C SER A 60 -5.49 -1.26 -11.84
N TYR A 61 -5.79 -2.21 -10.97
CA TYR A 61 -7.16 -2.56 -10.65
C TYR A 61 -7.92 -1.36 -10.07
N LEU A 62 -7.30 -0.66 -9.10
CA LEU A 62 -7.93 0.51 -8.50
C LEU A 62 -8.07 1.65 -9.49
N SER A 63 -7.06 1.87 -10.30
CA SER A 63 -7.08 2.91 -11.31
C SER A 63 -8.19 2.67 -12.35
N SER A 64 -8.38 1.42 -12.75
CA SER A 64 -9.43 1.07 -13.71
C SER A 64 -10.82 1.28 -13.14
N ARG A 65 -10.94 1.34 -11.83
CA ARG A 65 -12.21 1.61 -11.16
C ARG A 65 -12.40 3.09 -10.87
N GLY A 66 -11.54 3.94 -11.42
CA GLY A 66 -11.68 5.38 -11.30
C GLY A 66 -11.16 5.98 -10.00
N LYS A 67 -10.37 5.22 -9.25
CA LYS A 67 -9.82 5.75 -8.00
C LYS A 67 -8.68 6.71 -8.29
N LYS A 68 -8.59 7.77 -7.49
CA LYS A 68 -7.54 8.78 -7.67
C LYS A 68 -6.21 8.28 -7.10
N GLY A 69 -5.12 8.83 -7.64
CA GLY A 69 -3.79 8.43 -7.22
C GLY A 69 -3.55 8.59 -5.73
N SER A 70 -4.06 9.68 -5.13
CA SER A 70 -3.88 9.90 -3.70
C SER A 70 -4.57 8.83 -2.87
N TYR A 71 -5.78 8.42 -3.28
CA TYR A 71 -6.50 7.35 -2.61
C TYR A 71 -5.74 6.02 -2.74
N ILE A 72 -5.28 5.73 -3.96
CA ILE A 72 -4.53 4.50 -4.23
C ILE A 72 -3.28 4.46 -3.37
N ASN A 73 -2.53 5.56 -3.29
CA ASN A 73 -1.31 5.59 -2.49
C ASN A 73 -1.59 5.44 -1.01
N GLY A 74 -2.75 5.89 -0.55
CA GLY A 74 -3.16 5.65 0.84
C GLY A 74 -3.31 4.18 1.14
N LEU A 75 -3.91 3.43 0.22
CA LEU A 75 -4.03 1.98 0.36
C LEU A 75 -2.68 1.30 0.21
N LEU A 76 -1.85 1.76 -0.71
CA LEU A 76 -0.53 1.18 -0.93
C LEU A 76 0.37 1.37 0.28
N ARG A 77 0.21 2.47 1.02
CA ARG A 77 1.00 2.69 2.23
C ARG A 77 0.74 1.57 3.24
N VAL A 78 -0.52 1.23 3.44
CA VAL A 78 -0.87 0.16 4.39
C VAL A 78 -0.37 -1.18 3.88
N ALA A 79 -0.53 -1.45 2.58
CA ALA A 79 -0.04 -2.69 1.99
C ALA A 79 1.47 -2.80 2.14
N LYS A 80 2.19 -1.70 1.92
CA LYS A 80 3.64 -1.67 2.04
C LYS A 80 4.10 -2.04 3.45
N VAL A 81 3.49 -1.40 4.45
CA VAL A 81 3.87 -1.66 5.84
C VAL A 81 3.56 -3.09 6.21
N PHE A 82 2.42 -3.61 5.77
CA PHE A 82 2.04 -4.98 6.04
C PHE A 82 3.01 -5.97 5.40
N ILE A 83 3.34 -5.76 4.13
CA ILE A 83 4.26 -6.65 3.42
C ILE A 83 5.64 -6.62 4.05
N GLN A 84 6.10 -5.43 4.45
CA GLN A 84 7.40 -5.31 5.10
C GLN A 84 7.40 -6.03 6.45
N TYR A 85 6.32 -5.91 7.20
CA TYR A 85 6.17 -6.64 8.46
C TYR A 85 6.30 -8.15 8.21
N CYS A 86 5.61 -8.65 7.21
CA CYS A 86 5.66 -10.07 6.89
C CYS A 86 7.07 -10.50 6.50
N TYR A 87 7.75 -9.67 5.73
CA TYR A 87 9.11 -9.97 5.31
C TYR A 87 10.05 -10.00 6.52
N ASP A 88 9.95 -9.01 7.40
CA ASP A 88 10.81 -8.93 8.57
C ASP A 88 10.57 -10.08 9.54
N GLU A 89 9.34 -10.57 9.63
CA GLU A 89 9.00 -11.68 10.51
C GLU A 89 9.29 -13.04 9.88
N GLY A 90 9.71 -13.06 8.63
CA GLY A 90 9.99 -14.32 7.95
C GLY A 90 8.77 -15.05 7.43
N TYR A 91 7.63 -14.35 7.34
CA TYR A 91 6.39 -14.96 6.85
C TYR A 91 6.37 -15.07 5.34
N GLY A 92 7.09 -14.19 4.63
CA GLY A 92 7.11 -14.18 3.18
C GLY A 92 7.00 -12.75 2.66
N GLY A 93 6.66 -12.63 1.37
CA GLY A 93 6.57 -11.34 0.73
C GLY A 93 7.92 -10.88 0.21
N PHE A 94 8.14 -9.58 0.17
CA PHE A 94 9.39 -9.04 -0.33
C PHE A 94 9.78 -7.79 0.46
N ASN A 95 11.05 -7.40 0.32
CA ASN A 95 11.58 -6.24 1.04
C ASN A 95 11.14 -4.95 0.36
N THR A 96 10.10 -4.31 0.91
CA THR A 96 9.53 -3.11 0.31
C THR A 96 10.45 -1.90 0.45
N ARG A 97 11.44 -1.95 1.32
CA ARG A 97 12.41 -0.86 1.45
C ARG A 97 13.30 -0.77 0.23
N LYS A 98 13.52 -1.90 -0.45
CA LYS A 98 14.35 -1.93 -1.65
C LYS A 98 13.53 -1.75 -2.91
N ASN A 99 12.35 -2.34 -2.95
CA ASN A 99 11.51 -2.31 -4.15
C ASN A 99 10.07 -2.03 -3.79
N PHE A 100 9.56 -0.91 -4.26
CA PHE A 100 8.15 -0.62 -4.12
C PHE A 100 7.76 0.39 -5.19
N LYS A 101 6.54 0.25 -5.74
CA LYS A 101 6.04 1.15 -6.77
C LYS A 101 4.80 1.85 -6.27
N TRP A 102 4.86 3.16 -6.25
CA TRP A 102 3.71 4.00 -5.90
C TRP A 102 2.91 4.31 -7.14
N CYS A 103 1.65 4.65 -6.94
CA CYS A 103 0.83 5.14 -8.02
C CYS A 103 1.28 6.54 -8.39
N ARG A 104 1.45 6.79 -9.68
CA ARG A 104 1.80 8.13 -10.13
C ARG A 104 0.59 9.02 -9.96
N GLN A 105 0.75 10.11 -9.24
CA GLN A 105 -0.31 11.08 -9.11
C GLN A 105 -0.23 12.05 -10.28
N ASP A 106 -1.39 12.46 -10.73
CA ASP A 106 -1.46 13.40 -11.82
C ASP A 106 -0.98 14.76 -11.33
N LYS A 107 0.08 15.27 -11.97
CA LYS A 107 0.61 16.49 -11.54
C LYS A 107 0.01 17.61 -12.18
N ALA A 108 -0.86 17.38 -12.94
CA ALA A 108 -1.50 18.45 -13.55
C ALA A 108 -1.79 19.44 -12.67
N VAL A 109 -1.64 19.33 -11.95
CA VAL A 109 -1.91 20.16 -11.13
C VAL A 109 -0.95 20.95 -10.74
N ILE A 110 -0.19 20.88 -10.85
CA ILE A 110 0.75 21.61 -10.34
C ILE A 110 1.17 22.66 -10.93
N MET A 111 0.87 22.57 -11.33
CA MET A 111 1.11 23.22 -11.74
C MET A 111 1.34 24.03 -11.84
N ALA A 112 1.41 24.28 -12.14
CA ALA A 112 1.60 25.01 -12.42
C ALA A 112 2.14 25.93 -12.05
N PHE A 113 2.69 26.14 -11.96
CA PHE A 113 3.26 26.84 -11.63
C PHE A 113 3.89 27.46 -11.96
N LYS A 114 4.04 27.47 -12.37
CA LYS A 114 4.66 27.99 -12.77
C LYS A 114 5.52 28.41 -12.76
N PRO A 115 5.88 28.38 -13.06
CA PRO A 115 6.76 28.58 -13.13
C PRO A 115 7.32 29.53 -12.74
N GLU A 116 7.32 29.61 -12.65
CA GLU A 116 7.90 30.14 -12.29
C GLU A 116 8.25 30.20 -11.35
N ASP A 117 8.07 29.93 -11.08
CA ASP A 117 8.40 29.80 -10.26
C ASP A 117 8.86 29.36 -9.73
N VAL A 118 8.92 28.89 -9.84
CA VAL A 118 9.48 28.34 -9.56
C VAL A 118 10.15 28.17 -9.09
N ARG A 119 10.36 28.10 -9.10
CA ARG A 119 11.12 27.86 -8.83
C ARG A 119 11.43 27.53 -7.93
N ARG A 120 11.31 27.49 -7.88
CA ARG A 120 11.63 27.04 -7.28
C ARG A 120 11.63 26.35 -6.83
N MET A 121 11.42 26.23 -7.06
CA MET A 121 11.49 25.60 -7.03
C MET A 121 11.69 25.07 -7.09
N VAL A 122 11.56 24.86 -7.41
CA VAL A 122 11.80 24.44 -7.74
C VAL A 122 11.95 24.13 -7.82
N LYS A 123 12.07 23.90 -7.91
CA LYS A 123 12.23 23.71 -8.21
C LYS A 123 12.31 23.44 -8.40
N SER A 124 12.21 23.38 -8.40
CA SER A 124 12.21 23.19 -8.71
C SER A 124 12.36 23.16 -8.64
#